data_6af696b9503dd2d0fc6d9f1c688f405d
#
_entry.id   6af696b9503dd2d0fc6d9f1c688f405d
#
_cell.length_a   1.000
_cell.length_b   1.000
_cell.length_c   1.000
_cell.angle_alpha   90.00
_cell.angle_beta   90.00
_cell.angle_gamma   90.00
#
_symmetry.space_group_name_H-M   'P 1'
#
loop_
_entity.id
_entity.type
_entity.pdbx_description
1 polymer ?
#
loop_
_entity_poly.entity_id
_entity_poly.type
_entity_poly.pdbx_seq_one_letter_code
_entity_poly.pdbx_strand_id
1 'polypeptide(L)'
;MSDWRWTFIVGASPVVLGIFSLLLVPESPRWLALKRRQAEDEKLAPKTSIGEVFRPPILKTTLIGILLGAIPLFGGWGVSNWATAWASEKGDTVKKQASADDAAEKQTAAKSDKPDPILKSMTVVARSLPGSISSLLGGILAFWLGRKKVYVLLCIGALICTQGLFRVENPIDSQVLFTISMFNRELAITSFLAWTFGLGFFSGFFFGWLPLCLPEMFPTRLRATGAGVTFNWGRILTAVGILLSAVALKELFKGRYAEVGKITGFVYAFGLIVIWFAPIKSGKKELDD
;
A
#
# COMPACT_ATOMS: atom_id res chain seq x y z
N MET A 1 17.06 14.80 25.40
CA MET A 1 17.32 13.56 24.64
C MET A 1 16.02 12.76 24.63
N SER A 2 15.31 12.71 23.50
CA SER A 2 14.11 11.87 23.38
C SER A 2 14.55 10.42 23.42
N ASP A 3 14.11 9.69 24.41
CA ASP A 3 14.48 8.28 24.55
C ASP A 3 13.77 7.50 23.42
N TRP A 4 14.53 7.07 22.39
CA TRP A 4 14.05 6.31 21.24
C TRP A 4 13.27 5.02 21.64
N ARG A 5 13.48 4.54 22.88
CA ARG A 5 12.79 3.37 23.44
C ARG A 5 11.28 3.55 23.54
N TRP A 6 10.80 4.77 23.81
CA TRP A 6 9.37 5.05 23.85
C TRP A 6 8.68 4.80 22.52
N THR A 7 9.36 5.05 21.41
CA THR A 7 8.83 4.77 20.07
C THR A 7 8.54 3.28 19.88
N PHE A 8 9.41 2.41 20.40
CA PHE A 8 9.20 0.95 20.35
C PHE A 8 8.07 0.49 21.27
N ILE A 9 7.95 1.06 22.46
CA ILE A 9 6.87 0.74 23.40
C ILE A 9 5.51 1.11 22.80
N VAL A 10 5.40 2.32 22.21
CA VAL A 10 4.19 2.74 21.50
C VAL A 10 3.93 1.86 20.29
N GLY A 11 4.97 1.51 19.53
CA GLY A 11 4.87 0.58 18.38
C GLY A 11 4.46 -0.83 18.76
N ALA A 12 4.73 -1.27 19.99
CA ALA A 12 4.33 -2.57 20.52
C ALA A 12 2.90 -2.60 21.09
N SER A 13 2.25 -1.44 21.26
CA SER A 13 0.89 -1.35 21.83
C SER A 13 -0.18 -2.22 21.14
N PRO A 14 -0.12 -2.55 19.83
CA PRO A 14 -1.08 -3.46 19.20
C PRO A 14 -1.07 -4.89 19.77
N VAL A 15 0.00 -5.29 20.49
CA VAL A 15 0.06 -6.59 21.19
C VAL A 15 -1.07 -6.71 22.21
N VAL A 16 -1.45 -5.62 22.86
CA VAL A 16 -2.57 -5.58 23.81
C VAL A 16 -3.88 -5.95 23.11
N LEU A 17 -4.14 -5.41 21.89
CA LEU A 17 -5.31 -5.77 21.09
C LEU A 17 -5.26 -7.26 20.68
N GLY A 18 -4.07 -7.79 20.36
CA GLY A 18 -3.89 -9.21 20.08
C GLY A 18 -4.27 -10.10 21.27
N ILE A 19 -3.86 -9.74 22.48
CA ILE A 19 -4.23 -10.46 23.70
C ILE A 19 -5.75 -10.39 23.94
N PHE A 20 -6.35 -9.19 23.82
CA PHE A 20 -7.80 -9.05 23.93
C PHE A 20 -8.55 -9.88 22.90
N SER A 21 -8.07 -9.91 21.65
CA SER A 21 -8.66 -10.73 20.59
C SER A 21 -8.63 -12.22 20.92
N LEU A 22 -7.50 -12.72 21.45
CA LEU A 22 -7.38 -14.12 21.86
C LEU A 22 -8.33 -14.50 23.01
N LEU A 23 -8.61 -13.56 23.92
CA LEU A 23 -9.42 -13.82 25.10
C LEU A 23 -10.92 -13.61 24.83
N LEU A 24 -11.28 -12.67 23.96
CA LEU A 24 -12.67 -12.22 23.79
C LEU A 24 -13.34 -12.72 22.51
N VAL A 25 -12.56 -13.07 21.47
CA VAL A 25 -13.12 -13.49 20.19
C VAL A 25 -13.27 -15.02 20.20
N PRO A 26 -14.53 -15.53 20.19
CA PRO A 26 -14.76 -16.98 20.10
C PRO A 26 -14.39 -17.49 18.72
N GLU A 27 -13.97 -18.76 18.65
CA GLU A 27 -13.70 -19.44 17.40
C GLU A 27 -14.95 -19.50 16.50
N SER A 28 -14.74 -19.39 15.19
CA SER A 28 -15.83 -19.47 14.22
C SER A 28 -16.63 -20.77 14.38
N PRO A 29 -17.98 -20.70 14.55
CA PRO A 29 -18.82 -21.90 14.64
C PRO A 29 -18.65 -22.83 13.43
N ARG A 30 -18.46 -22.28 12.23
CA ARG A 30 -18.23 -23.06 10.99
C ARG A 30 -16.89 -23.80 11.07
N TRP A 31 -15.84 -23.17 11.60
CA TRP A 31 -14.54 -23.82 11.76
C TRP A 31 -14.61 -24.94 12.80
N LEU A 32 -15.28 -24.72 13.94
CA LEU A 32 -15.49 -25.73 14.96
C LEU A 32 -16.28 -26.93 14.42
N ALA A 33 -17.34 -26.68 13.63
CA ALA A 33 -18.11 -27.75 12.99
C ALA A 33 -17.26 -28.57 12.00
N LEU A 34 -16.42 -27.91 11.22
CA LEU A 34 -15.49 -28.55 10.29
C LEU A 34 -14.46 -29.39 11.05
N LYS A 35 -13.89 -28.86 12.13
CA LYS A 35 -12.92 -29.57 12.99
C LYS A 35 -13.52 -30.80 13.65
N ARG A 36 -14.79 -30.73 14.09
CA ARG A 36 -15.51 -31.88 14.63
C ARG A 36 -15.72 -32.97 13.60
N ARG A 37 -16.20 -32.62 12.38
CA ARG A 37 -16.36 -33.56 11.28
C ARG A 37 -15.02 -34.21 10.86
N GLN A 38 -13.92 -33.47 10.90
CA GLN A 38 -12.57 -33.96 10.63
C GLN A 38 -12.06 -34.94 11.70
N ALA A 39 -12.48 -34.77 12.95
CA ALA A 39 -12.14 -35.67 14.02
C ALA A 39 -12.97 -36.98 13.99
N GLU A 40 -14.21 -36.92 13.47
CA GLU A 40 -15.11 -38.06 13.35
C GLU A 40 -14.80 -38.95 12.16
N ASP A 41 -14.26 -38.39 11.07
CA ASP A 41 -13.93 -39.15 9.86
C ASP A 41 -12.64 -38.61 9.21
N GLU A 42 -11.51 -39.26 9.51
CA GLU A 42 -10.18 -38.91 9.00
C GLU A 42 -10.08 -39.04 7.47
N LYS A 43 -10.99 -39.83 6.83
CA LYS A 43 -11.07 -40.00 5.38
C LYS A 43 -11.85 -38.88 4.69
N LEU A 44 -12.71 -38.18 5.40
CA LEU A 44 -13.53 -37.07 4.87
C LEU A 44 -12.83 -35.70 4.95
N ALA A 45 -11.67 -35.64 5.60
CA ALA A 45 -10.87 -34.41 5.69
C ALA A 45 -9.84 -34.38 4.55
N PRO A 46 -10.14 -33.78 3.40
CA PRO A 46 -9.12 -33.57 2.39
C PRO A 46 -8.07 -32.62 3.00
N LYS A 47 -6.86 -33.14 3.25
CA LYS A 47 -5.71 -32.34 3.69
C LYS A 47 -5.49 -31.27 2.63
N THR A 48 -5.83 -30.01 2.96
CA THR A 48 -5.58 -28.87 2.07
C THR A 48 -4.07 -28.70 1.94
N SER A 49 -3.53 -29.00 0.77
CA SER A 49 -2.12 -28.77 0.48
C SER A 49 -1.94 -27.41 -0.16
N ILE A 50 -0.90 -26.66 0.27
CA ILE A 50 -0.51 -25.40 -0.39
C ILE A 50 -0.28 -25.63 -1.89
N GLY A 51 0.24 -26.80 -2.29
CA GLY A 51 0.46 -27.15 -3.69
C GLY A 51 -0.83 -27.24 -4.52
N GLU A 52 -1.99 -27.42 -3.89
CA GLU A 52 -3.27 -27.54 -4.59
C GLU A 52 -3.69 -26.25 -5.27
N VAL A 53 -3.38 -25.08 -4.68
CA VAL A 53 -3.70 -23.79 -5.30
C VAL A 53 -2.89 -23.51 -6.56
N PHE A 54 -1.79 -24.26 -6.78
CA PHE A 54 -0.97 -24.17 -7.98
C PHE A 54 -1.29 -25.27 -9.02
N ARG A 55 -2.36 -26.03 -8.84
CA ARG A 55 -2.81 -27.07 -9.79
C ARG A 55 -4.09 -26.65 -10.52
N PRO A 56 -4.28 -27.11 -11.78
CA PRO A 56 -5.57 -26.96 -12.45
C PRO A 56 -6.70 -27.65 -11.64
N PRO A 57 -7.90 -27.07 -11.56
CA PRO A 57 -8.38 -25.84 -12.24
C PRO A 57 -8.08 -24.53 -11.47
N ILE A 58 -7.51 -24.59 -10.27
CA ILE A 58 -7.34 -23.44 -9.34
C ILE A 58 -6.21 -22.51 -9.78
N LEU A 59 -5.18 -23.02 -10.47
CA LEU A 59 -3.99 -22.28 -10.88
C LEU A 59 -4.31 -20.92 -11.54
N LYS A 60 -5.26 -20.89 -12.48
CA LYS A 60 -5.65 -19.63 -13.15
C LYS A 60 -6.15 -18.58 -12.15
N THR A 61 -6.99 -19.00 -11.23
CA THR A 61 -7.50 -18.14 -10.15
C THR A 61 -6.38 -17.63 -9.26
N THR A 62 -5.44 -18.49 -8.89
CA THR A 62 -4.27 -18.15 -8.09
C THR A 62 -3.41 -17.10 -8.78
N LEU A 63 -3.07 -17.28 -10.06
CA LEU A 63 -2.27 -16.32 -10.82
C LEU A 63 -2.97 -14.95 -10.92
N ILE A 64 -4.26 -14.93 -11.21
CA ILE A 64 -5.05 -13.70 -11.24
C ILE A 64 -5.05 -13.03 -9.85
N GLY A 65 -5.26 -13.80 -8.79
CA GLY A 65 -5.24 -13.28 -7.40
C GLY A 65 -3.87 -12.70 -7.02
N ILE A 66 -2.77 -13.36 -7.42
CA ILE A 66 -1.40 -12.85 -7.22
C ILE A 66 -1.24 -11.49 -7.90
N LEU A 67 -1.66 -11.35 -9.16
CA LEU A 67 -1.58 -10.08 -9.89
C LEU A 67 -2.45 -9.00 -9.24
N LEU A 68 -3.70 -9.32 -8.87
CA LEU A 68 -4.59 -8.38 -8.18
C LEU A 68 -4.06 -7.93 -6.83
N GLY A 69 -3.31 -8.77 -6.12
CA GLY A 69 -2.62 -8.40 -4.90
C GLY A 69 -1.35 -7.58 -5.16
N ALA A 70 -0.55 -7.97 -6.16
CA ALA A 70 0.72 -7.31 -6.47
C ALA A 70 0.52 -5.85 -6.94
N ILE A 71 -0.52 -5.56 -7.73
CA ILE A 71 -0.77 -4.23 -8.29
C ILE A 71 -0.90 -3.15 -7.20
N PRO A 72 -1.80 -3.25 -6.21
CA PRO A 72 -1.89 -2.24 -5.16
C PRO A 72 -0.71 -2.27 -4.18
N LEU A 73 -0.09 -3.43 -3.96
CA LEU A 73 1.11 -3.52 -3.13
C LEU A 73 2.28 -2.79 -3.78
N PHE A 74 2.53 -3.01 -5.07
CA PHE A 74 3.59 -2.32 -5.80
C PHE A 74 3.28 -0.83 -5.98
N GLY A 75 2.06 -0.48 -6.37
CA GLY A 75 1.64 0.91 -6.53
C GLY A 75 1.61 1.68 -5.21
N GLY A 76 0.99 1.11 -4.16
CA GLY A 76 0.82 1.76 -2.87
C GLY A 76 2.11 1.84 -2.04
N TRP A 77 2.96 0.82 -2.10
CA TRP A 77 4.24 0.78 -1.36
C TRP A 77 5.43 1.12 -2.26
N GLY A 78 5.56 0.46 -3.42
CA GLY A 78 6.70 0.64 -4.31
C GLY A 78 6.75 2.05 -4.86
N VAL A 79 5.70 2.44 -5.60
CA VAL A 79 5.65 3.74 -6.27
C VAL A 79 5.66 4.91 -5.28
N SER A 80 4.90 4.81 -4.19
CA SER A 80 4.84 5.89 -3.21
C SER A 80 6.15 6.07 -2.39
N ASN A 81 7.00 5.04 -2.29
CA ASN A 81 8.32 5.19 -1.70
C ASN A 81 9.24 6.06 -2.56
N TRP A 82 9.07 6.06 -3.89
CA TRP A 82 9.80 6.97 -4.77
C TRP A 82 9.49 8.43 -4.50
N ALA A 83 8.23 8.76 -4.17
CA ALA A 83 7.86 10.12 -3.77
C ALA A 83 8.58 10.57 -2.49
N THR A 84 8.67 9.68 -1.49
CA THR A 84 9.37 9.95 -0.24
C THR A 84 10.88 10.11 -0.44
N ALA A 85 11.47 9.26 -1.30
CA ALA A 85 12.89 9.36 -1.65
C ALA A 85 13.19 10.64 -2.42
N TRP A 86 12.32 10.99 -3.37
CA TRP A 86 12.44 12.23 -4.16
C TRP A 86 12.33 13.48 -3.30
N ALA A 87 11.38 13.52 -2.37
CA ALA A 87 11.25 14.62 -1.40
C ALA A 87 12.51 14.76 -0.52
N SER A 88 13.14 13.64 -0.14
CA SER A 88 14.39 13.66 0.64
C SER A 88 15.55 14.21 -0.17
N GLU A 89 15.76 13.71 -1.40
CA GLU A 89 16.87 14.12 -2.27
C GLU A 89 16.85 15.63 -2.59
N LYS A 90 15.67 16.15 -2.91
CA LYS A 90 15.52 17.58 -3.21
C LYS A 90 15.75 18.46 -1.99
N GLY A 91 15.31 18.00 -0.80
CA GLY A 91 15.64 18.68 0.46
C GLY A 91 17.15 18.82 0.69
N ASP A 92 17.93 17.78 0.36
CA ASP A 92 19.39 17.81 0.51
C ASP A 92 20.07 18.75 -0.49
N THR A 93 19.61 18.81 -1.74
CA THR A 93 20.16 19.68 -2.78
C THR A 93 19.96 21.16 -2.48
N VAL A 94 18.77 21.56 -2.02
CA VAL A 94 18.50 22.98 -1.66
C VAL A 94 19.35 23.42 -0.49
N LYS A 95 19.55 22.57 0.52
CA LYS A 95 20.45 22.88 1.65
C LYS A 95 21.92 23.03 1.23
N LYS A 96 22.39 22.19 0.31
CA LYS A 96 23.76 22.31 -0.21
C LYS A 96 23.97 23.60 -1.00
N GLN A 97 22.97 24.05 -1.78
CA GLN A 97 23.01 25.32 -2.48
C GLN A 97 22.97 26.51 -1.52
N ALA A 98 22.03 26.53 -0.58
CA ALA A 98 21.96 27.57 0.44
C ALA A 98 23.23 27.64 1.30
N SER A 99 23.83 26.50 1.64
CA SER A 99 25.12 26.46 2.37
C SER A 99 26.29 26.96 1.52
N ALA A 100 26.26 26.80 0.20
CA ALA A 100 27.28 27.29 -0.72
C ALA A 100 27.16 28.80 -0.92
N ASP A 101 25.94 29.33 -0.99
CA ASP A 101 25.66 30.78 -1.09
C ASP A 101 25.99 31.50 0.23
N ASP A 102 25.66 30.90 1.40
CA ASP A 102 26.03 31.41 2.73
C ASP A 102 27.56 31.31 3.04
N ALA A 103 28.24 30.31 2.45
CA ALA A 103 29.69 30.15 2.63
C ALA A 103 30.52 31.25 1.94
N ALA A 104 29.92 31.93 0.96
CA ALA A 104 30.52 33.14 0.36
C ALA A 104 30.43 34.35 1.31
N GLU A 105 29.59 34.34 2.32
CA GLU A 105 29.30 35.47 3.21
C GLU A 105 29.73 35.28 4.68
N LYS A 106 29.93 34.03 5.18
CA LYS A 106 30.34 33.82 6.59
C LYS A 106 31.16 32.53 6.80
N GLN A 107 32.42 32.71 7.10
CA GLN A 107 33.32 31.72 7.73
C GLN A 107 32.96 31.47 9.21
N THR A 108 31.77 31.17 9.60
CA THR A 108 31.50 30.70 10.98
C THR A 108 30.05 30.18 11.09
N ALA A 109 29.85 28.92 10.86
CA ALA A 109 28.93 28.07 11.62
C ALA A 109 28.84 26.68 10.99
N ALA A 110 29.55 25.73 11.56
CA ALA A 110 29.30 24.30 11.36
C ALA A 110 27.88 23.99 11.82
N LYS A 111 26.93 23.87 10.89
CA LYS A 111 25.59 23.38 11.16
C LYS A 111 25.22 22.26 10.21
N SER A 112 25.32 21.04 10.77
CA SER A 112 24.59 19.80 10.51
C SER A 112 24.04 19.61 9.09
N ASP A 113 24.78 18.86 8.34
CA ASP A 113 24.48 18.28 7.02
C ASP A 113 23.36 17.20 7.09
N LYS A 114 22.22 17.52 7.73
CA LYS A 114 21.09 16.59 7.83
C LYS A 114 19.97 17.03 6.89
N PRO A 115 19.38 16.08 6.10
CA PRO A 115 18.25 16.36 5.22
C PRO A 115 17.09 16.97 5.99
N ASP A 116 16.28 17.82 5.34
CA ASP A 116 15.12 18.40 6.01
C ASP A 116 14.11 17.27 6.34
N PRO A 117 14.04 16.84 7.60
CA PRO A 117 13.20 15.72 7.98
C PRO A 117 11.70 16.06 7.88
N ILE A 118 11.37 17.36 7.77
CA ILE A 118 9.98 17.82 7.82
C ILE A 118 9.25 17.43 6.54
N LEU A 119 9.77 17.74 5.35
CA LEU A 119 9.09 17.40 4.10
C LEU A 119 8.95 15.88 3.92
N LYS A 120 9.99 15.13 4.27
CA LYS A 120 9.95 13.66 4.28
C LYS A 120 8.85 13.14 5.22
N SER A 121 8.81 13.66 6.44
CA SER A 121 7.82 13.25 7.44
C SER A 121 6.41 13.64 7.01
N MET A 122 6.21 14.85 6.47
CA MET A 122 4.94 15.29 5.92
C MET A 122 4.48 14.42 4.75
N THR A 123 5.39 14.01 3.86
CA THR A 123 5.09 13.09 2.76
C THR A 123 4.58 11.74 3.28
N VAL A 124 5.23 11.19 4.32
CA VAL A 124 4.80 9.93 4.94
C VAL A 124 3.44 10.09 5.61
N VAL A 125 3.20 11.17 6.36
CA VAL A 125 1.92 11.44 7.02
C VAL A 125 0.82 11.67 5.98
N ALA A 126 1.08 12.50 4.97
CA ALA A 126 0.12 12.77 3.89
C ALA A 126 -0.33 11.51 3.16
N ARG A 127 0.54 10.50 3.04
CA ARG A 127 0.19 9.21 2.47
C ARG A 127 -0.52 8.30 3.46
N SER A 128 0.01 8.18 4.68
CA SER A 128 -0.39 7.13 5.62
C SER A 128 -1.70 7.43 6.33
N LEU A 129 -1.96 8.69 6.66
CA LEU A 129 -3.18 9.10 7.35
C LEU A 129 -4.44 8.78 6.53
N PRO A 130 -4.58 9.28 5.28
CA PRO A 130 -5.74 8.95 4.45
C PRO A 130 -5.79 7.46 4.09
N GLY A 131 -4.62 6.82 3.90
CA GLY A 131 -4.53 5.39 3.64
C GLY A 131 -5.06 4.54 4.78
N SER A 132 -4.80 4.90 6.03
CA SER A 132 -5.32 4.19 7.20
C SER A 132 -6.84 4.30 7.29
N ILE A 133 -7.39 5.50 7.10
CA ILE A 133 -8.85 5.74 7.14
C ILE A 133 -9.53 4.99 6.00
N SER A 134 -9.03 5.11 4.78
CA SER A 134 -9.64 4.49 3.60
C SER A 134 -9.56 2.95 3.65
N SER A 135 -8.54 2.37 4.28
CA SER A 135 -8.42 0.92 4.43
C SER A 135 -9.56 0.32 5.24
N LEU A 136 -10.08 1.03 6.23
CA LEU A 136 -11.25 0.60 7.02
C LEU A 136 -12.54 0.60 6.17
N LEU A 137 -12.63 1.50 5.21
CA LEU A 137 -13.82 1.68 4.38
C LEU A 137 -13.82 0.82 3.11
N GLY A 138 -12.69 0.20 2.75
CA GLY A 138 -12.53 -0.53 1.50
C GLY A 138 -13.51 -1.68 1.33
N GLY A 139 -13.78 -2.43 2.39
CA GLY A 139 -14.77 -3.52 2.38
C GLY A 139 -16.19 -3.02 2.21
N ILE A 140 -16.55 -1.94 2.90
CA ILE A 140 -17.89 -1.31 2.82
C ILE A 140 -18.16 -0.80 1.40
N LEU A 141 -17.16 -0.12 0.82
CA LEU A 141 -17.27 0.38 -0.55
C LEU A 141 -17.43 -0.76 -1.57
N ALA A 142 -16.67 -1.86 -1.39
CA ALA A 142 -16.78 -3.05 -2.22
C ALA A 142 -18.14 -3.75 -2.12
N PHE A 143 -18.78 -3.67 -0.95
CA PHE A 143 -20.14 -4.20 -0.74
C PHE A 143 -21.19 -3.36 -1.49
N TRP A 144 -21.11 -2.03 -1.41
CA TRP A 144 -22.11 -1.14 -1.99
C TRP A 144 -22.01 -1.01 -3.52
N LEU A 145 -20.82 -0.76 -4.05
CA LEU A 145 -20.61 -0.51 -5.47
C LEU A 145 -20.32 -1.78 -6.27
N GLY A 146 -19.99 -2.88 -5.58
CA GLY A 146 -19.57 -4.13 -6.18
C GLY A 146 -18.05 -4.24 -6.34
N ARG A 147 -17.53 -5.47 -6.14
CA ARG A 147 -16.10 -5.77 -5.99
C ARG A 147 -15.25 -5.29 -7.18
N LYS A 148 -15.66 -5.63 -8.42
CA LYS A 148 -14.91 -5.26 -9.64
C LYS A 148 -14.94 -3.76 -9.92
N LYS A 149 -16.12 -3.13 -9.77
CA LYS A 149 -16.28 -1.69 -10.02
C LYS A 149 -15.42 -0.86 -9.08
N VAL A 150 -15.39 -1.24 -7.79
CA VAL A 150 -14.52 -0.58 -6.80
C VAL A 150 -13.07 -0.71 -7.18
N TYR A 151 -12.59 -1.91 -7.52
CA TYR A 151 -11.21 -2.09 -7.93
C TYR A 151 -10.82 -1.20 -9.12
N VAL A 152 -11.70 -1.10 -10.13
CA VAL A 152 -11.51 -0.20 -11.28
C VAL A 152 -11.44 1.27 -10.83
N LEU A 153 -12.39 1.71 -10.00
CA LEU A 153 -12.39 3.08 -9.47
C LEU A 153 -11.09 3.42 -8.72
N LEU A 154 -10.63 2.50 -7.88
CA LEU A 154 -9.41 2.67 -7.11
C LEU A 154 -8.17 2.72 -8.02
N CYS A 155 -8.11 1.86 -9.05
CA CYS A 155 -7.03 1.90 -10.03
C CYS A 155 -7.00 3.22 -10.79
N ILE A 156 -8.15 3.74 -11.23
CA ILE A 156 -8.24 5.02 -11.94
C ILE A 156 -7.78 6.15 -11.00
N GLY A 157 -8.32 6.23 -9.79
CA GLY A 157 -7.97 7.28 -8.82
C GLY A 157 -6.48 7.24 -8.45
N ALA A 158 -5.94 6.06 -8.15
CA ALA A 158 -4.53 5.90 -7.82
C ALA A 158 -3.61 6.23 -9.03
N LEU A 159 -4.01 5.86 -10.26
CA LEU A 159 -3.26 6.20 -11.47
C LEU A 159 -3.22 7.72 -11.68
N ILE A 160 -4.37 8.40 -11.59
CA ILE A 160 -4.44 9.86 -11.73
C ILE A 160 -3.55 10.54 -10.68
N CYS A 161 -3.69 10.14 -9.41
CA CYS A 161 -2.88 10.72 -8.33
C CYS A 161 -1.39 10.45 -8.52
N THR A 162 -1.01 9.25 -8.97
CA THR A 162 0.40 8.93 -9.24
C THR A 162 0.95 9.76 -10.39
N GLN A 163 0.20 9.89 -11.48
CA GLN A 163 0.64 10.70 -12.63
C GLN A 163 0.69 12.18 -12.28
N GLY A 164 -0.25 12.71 -11.50
CA GLY A 164 -0.23 14.07 -11.00
C GLY A 164 0.97 14.33 -10.09
N LEU A 165 1.23 13.41 -9.15
CA LEU A 165 2.34 13.49 -8.20
C LEU A 165 3.70 13.61 -8.89
N PHE A 166 3.99 12.73 -9.84
CA PHE A 166 5.30 12.69 -10.51
C PHE A 166 5.43 13.65 -11.72
N ARG A 167 4.39 14.47 -12.00
CA ARG A 167 4.47 15.61 -12.93
C ARG A 167 4.82 16.92 -12.24
N VAL A 168 4.80 16.96 -10.91
CA VAL A 168 5.31 18.11 -10.15
C VAL A 168 6.79 18.28 -10.49
N GLU A 169 7.22 19.50 -10.79
CA GLU A 169 8.61 19.77 -11.19
C GLU A 169 9.57 19.60 -10.01
N ASN A 170 9.19 20.13 -8.85
CA ASN A 170 9.99 20.03 -7.63
C ASN A 170 9.08 19.83 -6.41
N PRO A 171 9.30 18.80 -5.57
CA PRO A 171 8.53 18.59 -4.35
C PRO A 171 8.54 19.76 -3.37
N ILE A 172 9.66 20.53 -3.31
CA ILE A 172 9.85 21.64 -2.38
C ILE A 172 9.13 22.90 -2.86
N ASP A 173 9.34 23.26 -4.12
CA ASP A 173 8.82 24.49 -4.72
C ASP A 173 7.46 24.27 -5.40
N SER A 174 6.77 23.20 -5.00
CA SER A 174 5.45 22.92 -5.54
C SER A 174 4.42 23.94 -5.07
N GLN A 175 3.46 24.25 -5.94
CA GLN A 175 2.42 25.27 -5.68
C GLN A 175 1.74 25.04 -4.31
N VAL A 176 1.76 26.06 -3.45
CA VAL A 176 1.01 26.06 -2.20
C VAL A 176 -0.47 26.23 -2.51
N LEU A 177 -1.28 25.28 -2.07
CA LEU A 177 -2.73 25.29 -2.27
C LEU A 177 -3.42 26.05 -1.15
N PHE A 178 -3.00 25.77 0.10
CA PHE A 178 -3.49 26.44 1.31
C PHE A 178 -2.52 26.20 2.47
N THR A 179 -2.66 26.99 3.52
CA THR A 179 -1.85 26.89 4.74
C THR A 179 -2.75 26.53 5.91
N ILE A 180 -2.31 25.57 6.72
CA ILE A 180 -2.99 25.15 7.95
C ILE A 180 -2.14 25.61 9.13
N SER A 181 -2.73 26.37 10.05
CA SER A 181 -2.09 26.68 11.32
C SER A 181 -2.37 25.55 12.33
N MET A 182 -1.33 24.84 12.73
CA MET A 182 -1.42 23.75 13.70
C MET A 182 -0.20 23.75 14.63
N PHE A 183 -0.43 23.61 15.95
CA PHE A 183 0.62 23.63 16.97
C PHE A 183 1.54 24.88 16.90
N ASN A 184 0.95 26.06 16.68
CA ASN A 184 1.68 27.33 16.56
C ASN A 184 2.70 27.36 15.39
N ARG A 185 2.47 26.56 14.36
CA ARG A 185 3.24 26.52 13.10
C ARG A 185 2.30 26.59 11.90
N GLU A 186 2.71 27.32 10.91
CA GLU A 186 2.05 27.33 9.61
C GLU A 186 2.61 26.18 8.75
N LEU A 187 1.73 25.26 8.37
CA LEU A 187 2.04 24.14 7.49
C LEU A 187 1.44 24.43 6.12
N ALA A 188 2.30 24.64 5.13
CA ALA A 188 1.89 24.81 3.75
C ALA A 188 1.53 23.43 3.14
N ILE A 189 0.30 23.29 2.70
CA ILE A 189 -0.15 22.11 1.93
C ILE A 189 0.07 22.42 0.46
N THR A 190 1.05 21.73 -0.10
CA THR A 190 1.48 21.92 -1.48
C THR A 190 0.77 20.94 -2.42
N SER A 191 0.82 21.21 -3.72
CA SER A 191 0.28 20.30 -4.74
C SER A 191 0.94 18.90 -4.66
N PHE A 192 2.23 18.82 -4.33
CA PHE A 192 2.92 17.56 -4.09
C PHE A 192 2.30 16.76 -2.94
N LEU A 193 2.03 17.41 -1.81
CA LEU A 193 1.40 16.77 -0.65
C LEU A 193 -0.06 16.38 -0.94
N ALA A 194 -0.80 17.19 -1.70
CA ALA A 194 -2.17 16.88 -2.08
C ALA A 194 -2.25 15.65 -2.99
N TRP A 195 -1.38 15.51 -3.98
CA TRP A 195 -1.29 14.31 -4.81
C TRP A 195 -0.86 13.08 -4.00
N THR A 196 0.07 13.26 -3.05
CA THR A 196 0.50 12.20 -2.14
C THR A 196 -0.64 11.72 -1.24
N PHE A 197 -1.46 12.66 -0.74
CA PHE A 197 -2.67 12.37 0.02
C PHE A 197 -3.67 11.55 -0.82
N GLY A 198 -3.96 12.00 -2.03
CA GLY A 198 -4.84 11.30 -2.96
C GLY A 198 -4.36 9.88 -3.28
N LEU A 199 -3.06 9.71 -3.55
CA LEU A 199 -2.46 8.39 -3.76
C LEU A 199 -2.61 7.51 -2.52
N GLY A 200 -2.34 8.03 -1.32
CA GLY A 200 -2.54 7.32 -0.06
C GLY A 200 -3.99 6.90 0.14
N PHE A 201 -4.92 7.80 -0.13
CA PHE A 201 -6.36 7.56 -0.01
C PHE A 201 -6.84 6.42 -0.93
N PHE A 202 -6.58 6.50 -2.23
CA PHE A 202 -7.00 5.46 -3.17
C PHE A 202 -6.27 4.13 -2.95
N SER A 203 -4.97 4.18 -2.64
CA SER A 203 -4.18 2.97 -2.36
C SER A 203 -4.61 2.28 -1.07
N GLY A 204 -5.03 3.05 -0.05
CA GLY A 204 -5.47 2.53 1.22
C GLY A 204 -6.72 1.63 1.10
N PHE A 205 -7.69 2.01 0.28
CA PHE A 205 -8.90 1.22 0.06
C PHE A 205 -8.62 -0.22 -0.40
N PHE A 206 -7.55 -0.45 -1.16
CA PHE A 206 -7.18 -1.81 -1.58
C PHE A 206 -6.91 -2.74 -0.40
N PHE A 207 -6.39 -2.22 0.72
CA PHE A 207 -6.11 -3.03 1.90
C PHE A 207 -7.38 -3.46 2.64
N GLY A 208 -8.50 -2.76 2.45
CA GLY A 208 -9.83 -3.24 2.86
C GLY A 208 -10.47 -4.17 1.83
N TRP A 209 -10.20 -3.95 0.53
CA TRP A 209 -10.72 -4.75 -0.56
C TRP A 209 -10.06 -6.14 -0.65
N LEU A 210 -8.74 -6.23 -0.52
CA LEU A 210 -7.96 -7.46 -0.70
C LEU A 210 -8.39 -8.58 0.26
N PRO A 211 -8.45 -8.37 1.60
CA PRO A 211 -8.83 -9.43 2.53
C PRO A 211 -10.28 -9.89 2.39
N LEU A 212 -11.15 -9.05 1.81
CA LEU A 212 -12.53 -9.42 1.51
C LEU A 212 -12.63 -10.22 0.21
N CYS A 213 -12.04 -9.73 -0.86
CA CYS A 213 -12.33 -10.22 -2.21
C CYS A 213 -11.40 -11.36 -2.66
N LEU A 214 -10.14 -11.42 -2.19
CA LEU A 214 -9.24 -12.53 -2.55
C LEU A 214 -9.77 -13.90 -2.06
N PRO A 215 -10.25 -14.06 -0.81
CA PRO A 215 -10.82 -15.32 -0.37
C PRO A 215 -12.05 -15.75 -1.19
N GLU A 216 -12.88 -14.81 -1.63
CA GLU A 216 -14.09 -15.08 -2.42
C GLU A 216 -13.78 -15.71 -3.80
N MET A 217 -12.56 -15.59 -4.30
CA MET A 217 -12.14 -16.19 -5.56
C MET A 217 -11.94 -17.71 -5.46
N PHE A 218 -11.82 -18.25 -4.24
CA PHE A 218 -11.48 -19.64 -3.99
C PHE A 218 -12.67 -20.43 -3.40
N PRO A 219 -12.75 -21.75 -3.68
CA PRO A 219 -13.70 -22.63 -2.99
C PRO A 219 -13.54 -22.55 -1.47
N THR A 220 -14.61 -22.73 -0.72
CA THR A 220 -14.66 -22.54 0.75
C THR A 220 -13.51 -23.22 1.49
N ARG A 221 -13.16 -24.46 1.12
CA ARG A 221 -12.05 -25.21 1.74
C ARG A 221 -10.66 -24.63 1.48
N LEU A 222 -10.46 -23.88 0.38
CA LEU A 222 -9.17 -23.31 -0.02
C LEU A 222 -9.08 -21.79 0.21
N ARG A 223 -10.14 -21.15 0.73
CA ARG A 223 -10.20 -19.68 0.88
C ARG A 223 -9.02 -19.09 1.64
N ALA A 224 -8.72 -19.65 2.82
CA ALA A 224 -7.62 -19.16 3.64
C ALA A 224 -6.25 -19.37 2.97
N THR A 225 -6.02 -20.58 2.44
CA THR A 225 -4.78 -20.93 1.75
C THR A 225 -4.62 -20.13 0.47
N GLY A 226 -5.67 -20.04 -0.36
CA GLY A 226 -5.64 -19.29 -1.63
C GLY A 226 -5.41 -17.79 -1.40
N ALA A 227 -6.11 -17.19 -0.44
CA ALA A 227 -5.92 -15.79 -0.09
C ALA A 227 -4.52 -15.52 0.46
N GLY A 228 -4.03 -16.38 1.37
CA GLY A 228 -2.69 -16.27 1.94
C GLY A 228 -1.59 -16.40 0.88
N VAL A 229 -1.71 -17.37 -0.02
CA VAL A 229 -0.77 -17.58 -1.12
C VAL A 229 -0.79 -16.37 -2.06
N THR A 230 -1.95 -15.95 -2.53
CA THR A 230 -2.06 -14.85 -3.51
C THR A 230 -1.54 -13.53 -2.94
N PHE A 231 -1.85 -13.21 -1.69
CA PHE A 231 -1.40 -12.00 -1.05
C PHE A 231 0.13 -11.99 -0.81
N ASN A 232 0.69 -13.12 -0.34
CA ASN A 232 2.13 -13.19 -0.06
C ASN A 232 2.97 -13.29 -1.34
N TRP A 233 2.53 -14.00 -2.37
CA TRP A 233 3.18 -13.97 -3.68
C TRP A 233 3.10 -12.58 -4.32
N GLY A 234 2.00 -11.86 -4.13
CA GLY A 234 1.88 -10.44 -4.50
C GLY A 234 2.96 -9.58 -3.85
N ARG A 235 3.30 -9.83 -2.58
CA ARG A 235 4.41 -9.15 -1.89
C ARG A 235 5.78 -9.49 -2.48
N ILE A 236 6.01 -10.76 -2.81
CA ILE A 236 7.26 -11.19 -3.45
C ILE A 236 7.43 -10.48 -4.79
N LEU A 237 6.40 -10.47 -5.64
CA LEU A 237 6.43 -9.73 -6.91
C LEU A 237 6.68 -8.23 -6.71
N THR A 238 6.07 -7.66 -5.68
CA THR A 238 6.31 -6.26 -5.31
C THR A 238 7.76 -6.01 -4.92
N ALA A 239 8.36 -6.86 -4.10
CA ALA A 239 9.76 -6.74 -3.71
C ALA A 239 10.70 -6.80 -4.92
N VAL A 240 10.48 -7.77 -5.82
CA VAL A 240 11.21 -7.88 -7.09
C VAL A 240 11.01 -6.63 -7.94
N GLY A 241 9.78 -6.15 -8.09
CA GLY A 241 9.47 -4.93 -8.84
C GLY A 241 10.16 -3.69 -8.29
N ILE A 242 10.24 -3.53 -6.96
CA ILE A 242 10.96 -2.43 -6.31
C ILE A 242 12.46 -2.52 -6.60
N LEU A 243 13.05 -3.71 -6.48
CA LEU A 243 14.47 -3.92 -6.80
C LEU A 243 14.78 -3.60 -8.25
N LEU A 244 13.97 -4.09 -9.19
CA LEU A 244 14.12 -3.80 -10.61
C LEU A 244 13.96 -2.30 -10.91
N SER A 245 13.00 -1.63 -10.28
CA SER A 245 12.81 -0.19 -10.44
C SER A 245 13.96 0.62 -9.83
N ALA A 246 14.62 0.14 -8.76
CA ALA A 246 15.80 0.76 -8.19
C ALA A 246 17.03 0.65 -9.12
N VAL A 247 17.21 -0.51 -9.75
CA VAL A 247 18.24 -0.69 -10.79
C VAL A 247 17.96 0.22 -11.98
N ALA A 248 16.71 0.26 -12.46
CA ALA A 248 16.30 1.13 -13.55
C ALA A 248 16.51 2.61 -13.21
N LEU A 249 16.25 3.04 -11.96
CA LEU A 249 16.51 4.40 -11.50
C LEU A 249 17.96 4.79 -11.72
N LYS A 250 18.90 3.92 -11.36
CA LYS A 250 20.33 4.18 -11.48
C LYS A 250 20.80 4.13 -12.95
N GLU A 251 20.49 3.06 -13.64
CA GLU A 251 21.09 2.75 -14.96
C GLU A 251 20.35 3.48 -16.11
N LEU A 252 19.02 3.47 -16.12
CA LEU A 252 18.21 4.01 -17.22
C LEU A 252 17.81 5.48 -16.98
N PHE A 253 17.42 5.82 -15.77
CA PHE A 253 16.88 7.15 -15.45
C PHE A 253 17.88 8.09 -14.79
N LYS A 254 19.13 7.66 -14.59
CA LYS A 254 20.22 8.50 -14.05
C LYS A 254 19.82 9.26 -12.77
N GLY A 255 19.14 8.58 -11.85
CA GLY A 255 18.67 9.15 -10.58
C GLY A 255 17.37 9.97 -10.65
N ARG A 256 16.69 10.07 -11.79
CA ARG A 256 15.45 10.87 -11.93
C ARG A 256 14.25 10.14 -11.34
N TYR A 257 13.96 10.34 -10.05
CA TYR A 257 12.86 9.71 -9.34
C TYR A 257 11.48 9.93 -9.97
N ALA A 258 11.23 11.13 -10.52
CA ALA A 258 9.97 11.45 -11.17
C ALA A 258 9.68 10.54 -12.37
N GLU A 259 10.69 10.22 -13.18
CA GLU A 259 10.52 9.36 -14.36
C GLU A 259 10.22 7.92 -13.95
N VAL A 260 10.94 7.38 -12.95
CA VAL A 260 10.67 6.05 -12.42
C VAL A 260 9.26 5.97 -11.85
N GLY A 261 8.86 6.98 -11.08
CA GLY A 261 7.52 7.05 -10.49
C GLY A 261 6.41 7.11 -11.54
N LYS A 262 6.57 7.90 -12.62
CA LYS A 262 5.62 7.95 -13.73
C LYS A 262 5.43 6.58 -14.38
N ILE A 263 6.53 5.91 -14.72
CA ILE A 263 6.49 4.62 -15.44
C ILE A 263 5.94 3.52 -14.52
N THR A 264 6.46 3.41 -13.30
CA THR A 264 6.00 2.38 -12.36
C THR A 264 4.55 2.59 -11.93
N GLY A 265 4.05 3.83 -11.95
CA GLY A 265 2.65 4.17 -11.68
C GLY A 265 1.65 3.56 -12.66
N PHE A 266 2.08 3.21 -13.88
CA PHE A 266 1.23 2.51 -14.85
C PHE A 266 0.83 1.09 -14.42
N VAL A 267 1.37 0.57 -13.31
CA VAL A 267 0.90 -0.69 -12.71
C VAL A 267 -0.60 -0.64 -12.43
N TYR A 268 -1.16 0.49 -12.08
CA TYR A 268 -2.60 0.64 -11.88
C TYR A 268 -3.40 0.52 -13.18
N ALA A 269 -2.86 0.97 -14.32
CA ALA A 269 -3.48 0.75 -15.63
C ALA A 269 -3.56 -0.74 -15.97
N PHE A 270 -2.51 -1.51 -15.63
CA PHE A 270 -2.55 -2.97 -15.76
C PHE A 270 -3.65 -3.58 -14.88
N GLY A 271 -3.90 -3.01 -13.70
CA GLY A 271 -4.99 -3.42 -12.80
C GLY A 271 -6.38 -3.32 -13.43
N LEU A 272 -6.62 -2.29 -14.26
CA LEU A 272 -7.88 -2.12 -14.99
C LEU A 272 -8.19 -3.29 -15.92
N ILE A 273 -7.16 -3.96 -16.43
CA ILE A 273 -7.30 -5.11 -17.33
C ILE A 273 -7.48 -6.39 -16.51
N VAL A 274 -6.61 -6.62 -15.52
CA VAL A 274 -6.56 -7.88 -14.77
C VAL A 274 -7.84 -8.16 -14.00
N ILE A 275 -8.50 -7.14 -13.47
CA ILE A 275 -9.72 -7.31 -12.65
C ILE A 275 -10.87 -8.01 -13.40
N TRP A 276 -10.94 -7.86 -14.72
CA TRP A 276 -12.00 -8.47 -15.52
C TRP A 276 -11.87 -9.98 -15.62
N PHE A 277 -10.67 -10.53 -15.48
CA PHE A 277 -10.41 -11.97 -15.46
C PHE A 277 -10.65 -12.61 -14.08
N ALA A 278 -10.89 -11.80 -13.03
CA ALA A 278 -11.14 -12.31 -11.70
C ALA A 278 -12.47 -13.08 -11.64
N PRO A 279 -12.48 -14.30 -11.11
CA PRO A 279 -13.70 -15.12 -10.96
C PRO A 279 -14.55 -14.66 -9.74
N ILE A 280 -14.71 -13.34 -9.60
CA ILE A 280 -15.50 -12.73 -8.54
C ILE A 280 -16.93 -12.60 -9.07
N LYS A 281 -17.87 -13.29 -8.44
CA LYS A 281 -19.29 -13.19 -8.78
C LYS A 281 -19.83 -11.83 -8.37
N SER A 282 -20.49 -11.14 -9.32
CA SER A 282 -21.15 -9.88 -9.08
C SER A 282 -22.59 -10.15 -8.66
N GLY A 283 -22.89 -10.10 -7.36
CA GLY A 283 -24.27 -10.23 -6.91
C GLY A 283 -24.42 -10.48 -5.41
N LYS A 284 -25.49 -9.93 -4.84
CA LYS A 284 -25.94 -10.13 -3.45
C LYS A 284 -26.38 -11.58 -3.11
N LYS A 285 -26.36 -12.48 -4.08
CA LYS A 285 -26.79 -13.87 -3.94
C LYS A 285 -25.55 -14.76 -3.88
N GLU A 286 -25.26 -15.34 -2.76
CA GLU A 286 -24.39 -16.50 -2.47
C GLU A 286 -23.55 -16.31 -1.21
N LEU A 287 -24.24 -15.98 -0.10
CA LEU A 287 -23.70 -16.24 1.24
C LEU A 287 -24.20 -17.59 1.80
N ASP A 288 -24.96 -18.36 1.01
CA ASP A 288 -25.69 -19.56 1.45
C ASP A 288 -25.14 -20.88 0.91
N ASP A 289 -23.89 -20.94 0.38
CA ASP A 289 -23.23 -22.22 0.05
C ASP A 289 -22.02 -22.46 0.96
#